data_9352062fd196a98a03f2697c06f97704
#
_entry.id   9352062fd196a98a03f2697c06f97704
#
_cell.length_a   1.000
_cell.length_b   1.000
_cell.length_c   1.000
_cell.angle_alpha   90.00
_cell.angle_beta   90.00
_cell.angle_gamma   90.00
#
_symmetry.space_group_name_H-M   'P 1'
#
loop_
_entity.id
_entity.type
_entity.pdbx_description
1 polymer ?
#
loop_
_entity_poly.entity_id
_entity_poly.type
_entity_poly.pdbx_seq_one_letter_code
_entity_poly.pdbx_strand_id
1 'polypeptide(L)'
;MKLKRLAYLAFTFSIPCFLQAQQAKMNIGIEAGQLNFDVSFKGQPVILSSPLGMNIDNHLLGKEVKNSTVSTTSGKYKTYTIEQKDGNTYYIDSWEFDDGVALRYRIPSDGPRCIYGEQTAYTFPSGTHVWYASGPFQYGWIQAYQDRSTDSIKDELLAPPATFLLPNGTYAAITEANLFNFHGAVLFGKENNRVQFGYVENKGHVETGIITGLPDSKFWHE
;
A
#
# COMPACT_ATOMS: atom_id res chain seq x y z
N MET A 1 32.34 -72.51 5.04
CA MET A 1 31.48 -71.50 5.66
C MET A 1 31.60 -70.20 4.85
N LYS A 2 30.64 -69.91 3.97
CA LYS A 2 30.66 -68.70 3.06
C LYS A 2 29.89 -67.60 3.69
N LEU A 3 30.54 -66.49 4.12
CA LEU A 3 29.90 -65.29 4.58
C LEU A 3 29.29 -64.53 3.37
N LYS A 4 27.97 -64.37 3.35
CA LYS A 4 27.28 -63.47 2.43
C LYS A 4 27.37 -62.03 2.98
N ARG A 5 28.05 -61.13 2.27
CA ARG A 5 28.04 -59.69 2.54
C ARG A 5 26.73 -59.12 2.06
N LEU A 6 25.93 -58.61 2.99
CA LEU A 6 24.71 -57.82 2.71
C LEU A 6 25.15 -56.38 2.49
N ALA A 7 24.97 -55.84 1.28
CA ALA A 7 25.20 -54.43 0.98
C ALA A 7 23.91 -53.65 1.29
N TYR A 8 23.96 -52.78 2.27
CA TYR A 8 22.89 -51.81 2.53
C TYR A 8 23.07 -50.62 1.61
N LEU A 9 22.12 -50.44 0.68
CA LEU A 9 22.00 -49.22 -0.15
C LEU A 9 21.25 -48.17 0.67
N ALA A 10 21.95 -47.19 1.22
CA ALA A 10 21.32 -46.04 1.88
C ALA A 10 20.84 -45.07 0.79
N PHE A 11 19.53 -45.01 0.57
CA PHE A 11 18.90 -43.99 -0.23
C PHE A 11 18.77 -42.70 0.61
N THR A 12 19.67 -41.73 0.40
CA THR A 12 19.51 -40.38 0.94
C THR A 12 18.48 -39.64 0.10
N PHE A 13 17.27 -39.53 0.62
CA PHE A 13 16.28 -38.62 0.08
C PHE A 13 16.69 -37.17 0.45
N SER A 14 17.35 -36.48 -0.46
CA SER A 14 17.52 -35.04 -0.36
C SER A 14 16.16 -34.38 -0.67
N ILE A 15 15.42 -33.97 0.35
CA ILE A 15 14.27 -33.12 0.21
C ILE A 15 14.82 -31.75 -0.25
N PRO A 16 14.52 -31.27 -1.47
CA PRO A 16 14.91 -29.93 -1.85
C PRO A 16 14.17 -28.97 -0.91
N CYS A 17 14.91 -28.30 -0.03
CA CYS A 17 14.42 -27.16 0.73
C CYS A 17 14.20 -26.04 -0.30
N PHE A 18 12.99 -25.93 -0.84
CA PHE A 18 12.62 -24.77 -1.63
C PHE A 18 12.67 -23.58 -0.67
N LEU A 19 13.72 -22.77 -0.77
CA LEU A 19 13.72 -21.44 -0.24
C LEU A 19 12.52 -20.75 -0.89
N GLN A 20 11.46 -20.57 -0.09
CA GLN A 20 10.25 -19.92 -0.54
C GLN A 20 10.62 -18.45 -0.74
N ALA A 21 10.81 -18.06 -2.00
CA ALA A 21 11.09 -16.70 -2.38
C ALA A 21 9.96 -15.80 -1.88
N GLN A 22 10.33 -14.57 -1.56
CA GLN A 22 9.48 -13.42 -1.23
C GLN A 22 8.01 -13.60 -1.63
N GLN A 23 7.12 -13.60 -0.63
CA GLN A 23 5.74 -14.04 -0.83
C GLN A 23 4.82 -12.88 -1.22
N ALA A 24 5.12 -11.67 -0.73
CA ALA A 24 4.38 -10.46 -1.09
C ALA A 24 5.07 -9.72 -2.24
N LYS A 25 4.30 -9.32 -3.25
CA LYS A 25 4.78 -8.59 -4.44
C LYS A 25 3.86 -7.44 -4.76
N MET A 26 4.45 -6.33 -5.19
CA MET A 26 3.75 -5.15 -5.68
C MET A 26 4.19 -4.85 -7.11
N ASN A 27 3.22 -4.63 -8.00
CA ASN A 27 3.46 -4.08 -9.32
C ASN A 27 2.88 -2.66 -9.38
N ILE A 28 3.61 -1.76 -10.02
CA ILE A 28 3.14 -0.39 -10.30
C ILE A 28 3.22 -0.19 -11.79
N GLY A 29 2.14 0.27 -12.39
CA GLY A 29 2.01 0.45 -13.84
C GLY A 29 1.07 1.59 -14.21
N ILE A 30 0.98 1.86 -15.52
CA ILE A 30 0.12 2.89 -16.09
C ILE A 30 -0.97 2.22 -16.88
N GLU A 31 -2.23 2.53 -16.56
CA GLU A 31 -3.41 2.09 -17.29
C GLU A 31 -4.22 3.32 -17.73
N ALA A 32 -4.38 3.52 -19.02
CA ALA A 32 -5.09 4.66 -19.60
C ALA A 32 -4.64 6.04 -19.05
N GLY A 33 -3.35 6.18 -18.75
CA GLY A 33 -2.78 7.42 -18.19
C GLY A 33 -2.97 7.59 -16.69
N GLN A 34 -3.58 6.62 -16.01
CA GLN A 34 -3.68 6.54 -14.56
C GLN A 34 -2.58 5.64 -14.01
N LEU A 35 -1.87 6.08 -12.98
CA LEU A 35 -0.94 5.24 -12.24
C LEU A 35 -1.72 4.32 -11.33
N ASN A 36 -1.48 3.02 -11.46
CA ASN A 36 -2.12 1.98 -10.66
C ASN A 36 -1.09 1.06 -10.03
N PHE A 37 -1.52 0.34 -9.02
CA PHE A 37 -0.76 -0.75 -8.41
C PHE A 37 -1.65 -1.95 -8.13
N ASP A 38 -1.05 -3.09 -8.01
CA ASP A 38 -1.65 -4.32 -7.50
C ASP A 38 -0.70 -5.00 -6.50
N VAL A 39 -1.29 -5.84 -5.64
CA VAL A 39 -0.52 -6.61 -4.66
C VAL A 39 -0.95 -8.06 -4.71
N SER A 40 0.03 -8.96 -4.73
CA SER A 40 -0.19 -10.40 -4.59
C SER A 40 0.59 -10.97 -3.40
N PHE A 41 0.05 -12.03 -2.82
CA PHE A 41 0.70 -12.82 -1.77
C PHE A 41 0.66 -14.30 -2.13
N LYS A 42 1.82 -14.95 -2.18
CA LYS A 42 1.96 -16.34 -2.65
C LYS A 42 1.33 -16.58 -4.03
N GLY A 43 1.42 -15.58 -4.91
CA GLY A 43 0.84 -15.64 -6.23
C GLY A 43 -0.69 -15.45 -6.30
N GLN A 44 -1.35 -15.22 -5.17
CA GLN A 44 -2.78 -14.91 -5.11
C GLN A 44 -3.01 -13.40 -4.99
N PRO A 45 -4.00 -12.83 -5.68
CA PRO A 45 -4.29 -11.40 -5.59
C PRO A 45 -4.80 -11.05 -4.20
N VAL A 46 -4.25 -9.97 -3.63
CA VAL A 46 -4.67 -9.35 -2.35
C VAL A 46 -5.31 -8.00 -2.62
N ILE A 47 -4.63 -7.15 -3.40
CA ILE A 47 -5.15 -5.89 -3.90
C ILE A 47 -5.20 -5.99 -5.42
N LEU A 48 -6.38 -5.77 -5.98
CA LEU A 48 -6.60 -5.68 -7.42
C LEU A 48 -6.09 -4.34 -7.95
N SER A 49 -6.00 -4.16 -9.29
CA SER A 49 -5.58 -2.90 -9.88
C SER A 49 -6.28 -1.71 -9.22
N SER A 50 -5.50 -0.84 -8.61
CA SER A 50 -5.96 0.22 -7.73
C SER A 50 -5.19 1.51 -8.01
N PRO A 51 -5.84 2.69 -7.95
CA PRO A 51 -5.18 3.94 -8.29
C PRO A 51 -4.17 4.35 -7.22
N LEU A 52 -3.08 4.93 -7.69
CA LEU A 52 -2.15 5.74 -6.91
C LEU A 52 -2.33 7.20 -7.30
N GLY A 53 -2.42 8.09 -6.31
CA GLY A 53 -2.53 9.51 -6.61
C GLY A 53 -2.64 10.39 -5.37
N MET A 54 -2.29 11.65 -5.55
CA MET A 54 -2.33 12.67 -4.51
C MET A 54 -2.62 14.04 -5.14
N ASN A 55 -3.40 14.87 -4.48
CA ASN A 55 -3.61 16.25 -4.90
C ASN A 55 -2.66 17.17 -4.12
N ILE A 56 -1.67 17.71 -4.81
CA ILE A 56 -0.65 18.58 -4.22
C ILE A 56 -0.62 19.89 -4.99
N ASP A 57 -0.78 21.02 -4.29
CA ASP A 57 -0.81 22.37 -4.86
C ASP A 57 -1.77 22.47 -6.07
N ASN A 58 -2.92 21.80 -5.97
CA ASN A 58 -3.92 21.64 -7.03
C ASN A 58 -3.44 20.82 -8.26
N HIS A 59 -2.33 20.13 -8.19
CA HIS A 59 -1.89 19.16 -9.19
C HIS A 59 -2.28 17.75 -8.79
N LEU A 60 -2.96 17.04 -9.68
CA LEU A 60 -3.36 15.65 -9.47
C LEU A 60 -2.23 14.70 -9.89
N LEU A 61 -1.40 14.29 -8.94
CA LEU A 61 -0.42 13.24 -9.16
C LEU A 61 -1.12 11.90 -9.42
N GLY A 62 -0.52 11.09 -10.28
CA GLY A 62 -1.06 9.78 -10.66
C GLY A 62 -2.05 9.80 -11.82
N LYS A 63 -2.50 10.98 -12.28
CA LYS A 63 -3.30 11.16 -13.50
C LYS A 63 -2.47 11.76 -14.61
N GLU A 64 -2.90 11.52 -15.86
CA GLU A 64 -2.18 12.00 -17.06
C GLU A 64 -0.68 11.67 -17.04
N VAL A 65 -0.37 10.48 -16.53
CA VAL A 65 0.99 9.97 -16.49
C VAL A 65 1.47 9.69 -17.92
N LYS A 66 2.63 10.25 -18.26
CA LYS A 66 3.29 10.09 -19.55
C LYS A 66 4.17 8.85 -19.56
N ASN A 67 4.95 8.68 -18.48
CA ASN A 67 5.95 7.63 -18.42
C ASN A 67 6.21 7.22 -16.95
N SER A 68 6.65 5.98 -16.78
CA SER A 68 7.15 5.45 -15.52
C SER A 68 8.39 4.62 -15.79
N THR A 69 9.50 4.96 -15.16
CA THR A 69 10.73 4.19 -15.22
C THR A 69 11.07 3.66 -13.84
N VAL A 70 11.55 2.42 -13.78
CA VAL A 70 11.92 1.79 -12.52
C VAL A 70 13.42 1.62 -12.42
N SER A 71 13.97 1.98 -11.26
CA SER A 71 15.32 1.61 -10.83
C SER A 71 15.23 0.70 -9.62
N THR A 72 16.09 -0.32 -9.57
CA THR A 72 16.16 -1.24 -8.44
C THR A 72 17.46 -0.99 -7.69
N THR A 73 17.35 -0.61 -6.43
CA THR A 73 18.51 -0.34 -5.57
C THR A 73 18.97 -1.60 -4.83
N SER A 74 18.01 -2.48 -4.52
CA SER A 74 18.25 -3.84 -3.98
C SER A 74 17.08 -4.73 -4.40
N GLY A 75 17.22 -6.05 -4.25
CA GLY A 75 16.17 -6.99 -4.69
C GLY A 75 14.78 -6.77 -4.07
N LYS A 76 14.69 -6.02 -2.98
CA LYS A 76 13.44 -5.74 -2.24
C LYS A 76 12.97 -4.29 -2.35
N TYR A 77 13.79 -3.39 -2.85
CA TYR A 77 13.52 -1.95 -2.94
C TYR A 77 13.57 -1.47 -4.38
N LYS A 78 12.55 -0.74 -4.78
CA LYS A 78 12.42 -0.14 -6.13
C LYS A 78 12.02 1.32 -5.99
N THR A 79 12.59 2.16 -6.83
CA THR A 79 12.14 3.54 -7.05
C THR A 79 11.54 3.64 -8.46
N TYR A 80 10.35 4.14 -8.53
CA TYR A 80 9.67 4.50 -9.78
C TYR A 80 9.78 6.02 -9.96
N THR A 81 10.32 6.44 -11.09
CA THR A 81 10.29 7.84 -11.53
C THR A 81 9.07 8.02 -12.41
N ILE A 82 8.17 8.90 -11.99
CA ILE A 82 6.90 9.15 -12.66
C ILE A 82 6.96 10.51 -13.33
N GLU A 83 6.75 10.55 -14.63
CA GLU A 83 6.64 11.76 -15.43
C GLU A 83 5.20 11.97 -15.85
N GLN A 84 4.64 13.14 -15.56
CA GLN A 84 3.30 13.55 -15.98
C GLN A 84 3.36 14.36 -17.29
N LYS A 85 2.22 14.44 -17.98
CA LYS A 85 2.13 15.22 -19.24
C LYS A 85 2.35 16.71 -19.04
N ASP A 86 2.06 17.23 -17.86
CA ASP A 86 2.28 18.64 -17.48
C ASP A 86 3.75 18.96 -17.19
N GLY A 87 4.65 17.97 -17.25
CA GLY A 87 6.08 18.10 -16.99
C GLY A 87 6.48 17.85 -15.54
N ASN A 88 5.55 17.64 -14.62
CA ASN A 88 5.86 17.30 -13.25
C ASN A 88 6.51 15.92 -13.16
N THR A 89 7.54 15.82 -12.30
CA THR A 89 8.23 14.57 -12.00
C THR A 89 8.22 14.34 -10.52
N TYR A 90 7.87 13.12 -10.11
CA TYR A 90 7.92 12.67 -8.73
C TYR A 90 8.31 11.19 -8.67
N TYR A 91 8.50 10.68 -7.46
CA TYR A 91 8.95 9.32 -7.25
C TYR A 91 7.97 8.54 -6.38
N ILE A 92 7.90 7.23 -6.62
CA ILE A 92 7.32 6.27 -5.71
C ILE A 92 8.39 5.28 -5.33
N ASP A 93 8.69 5.22 -4.04
CA ASP A 93 9.55 4.20 -3.47
C ASP A 93 8.70 3.05 -2.98
N SER A 94 9.07 1.82 -3.30
CA SER A 94 8.38 0.62 -2.87
C SER A 94 9.32 -0.39 -2.24
N TRP A 95 8.81 -1.11 -1.26
CA TRP A 95 9.49 -2.22 -0.59
C TRP A 95 8.63 -3.46 -0.64
N GLU A 96 9.25 -4.59 -0.89
CA GLU A 96 8.62 -5.91 -0.86
C GLU A 96 9.26 -6.73 0.26
N PHE A 97 8.43 -7.20 1.21
CA PHE A 97 8.83 -8.05 2.34
C PHE A 97 8.27 -9.46 2.16
N ASP A 98 8.60 -10.36 3.06
CA ASP A 98 8.12 -11.74 2.98
C ASP A 98 6.61 -11.83 3.28
N ASP A 99 6.06 -10.89 4.07
CA ASP A 99 4.68 -10.85 4.56
C ASP A 99 3.93 -9.57 4.18
N GLY A 100 4.55 -8.64 3.46
CA GLY A 100 3.91 -7.38 3.12
C GLY A 100 4.65 -6.56 2.10
N VAL A 101 4.05 -5.43 1.76
CA VAL A 101 4.61 -4.41 0.87
C VAL A 101 4.44 -3.03 1.49
N ALA A 102 5.33 -2.11 1.17
CA ALA A 102 5.18 -0.71 1.55
C ALA A 102 5.43 0.18 0.34
N LEU A 103 4.79 1.34 0.33
CA LEU A 103 5.04 2.37 -0.66
C LEU A 103 5.07 3.75 -0.02
N ARG A 104 5.75 4.68 -0.68
CA ARG A 104 5.87 6.07 -0.27
C ARG A 104 5.95 6.97 -1.49
N TYR A 105 5.24 8.09 -1.45
CA TYR A 105 5.47 9.19 -2.39
C TYR A 105 6.67 10.00 -1.95
N ARG A 106 7.54 10.34 -2.88
CA ARG A 106 8.64 11.28 -2.68
C ARG A 106 8.57 12.37 -3.73
N ILE A 107 8.22 13.57 -3.28
CA ILE A 107 7.89 14.70 -4.14
C ILE A 107 8.96 15.75 -3.97
N PRO A 108 9.77 16.03 -4.99
CA PRO A 108 10.77 17.09 -4.93
C PRO A 108 10.12 18.44 -4.64
N SER A 109 10.68 19.18 -3.71
CA SER A 109 10.24 20.54 -3.39
C SER A 109 11.35 21.33 -2.74
N ASP A 110 11.42 22.62 -3.08
CA ASP A 110 12.31 23.59 -2.45
C ASP A 110 11.64 24.32 -1.28
N GLY A 111 10.43 23.95 -0.93
CA GLY A 111 9.65 24.58 0.14
C GLY A 111 8.40 23.81 0.52
N PRO A 112 7.57 24.39 1.40
CA PRO A 112 6.31 23.79 1.82
C PRO A 112 5.39 23.49 0.64
N ARG A 113 4.67 22.36 0.73
CA ARG A 113 3.65 21.94 -0.25
C ARG A 113 2.31 21.79 0.48
N CYS A 114 1.24 22.03 -0.23
CA CYS A 114 -0.10 21.86 0.28
C CYS A 114 -0.73 20.60 -0.30
N ILE A 115 -1.13 19.66 0.58
CA ILE A 115 -1.82 18.43 0.18
C ILE A 115 -3.31 18.63 0.42
N TYR A 116 -4.10 18.54 -0.65
CA TYR A 116 -5.56 18.69 -0.62
C TYR A 116 -6.30 17.35 -0.52
N GLY A 117 -5.57 16.23 -0.59
CA GLY A 117 -6.15 14.90 -0.44
C GLY A 117 -5.33 13.82 -1.13
N GLU A 118 -5.69 12.58 -0.87
CA GLU A 118 -5.06 11.41 -1.46
C GLU A 118 -6.09 10.59 -2.24
N GLN A 119 -5.68 10.07 -3.38
CA GLN A 119 -6.51 9.24 -4.25
C GLN A 119 -6.05 7.77 -4.24
N THR A 120 -4.98 7.48 -3.49
CA THR A 120 -4.52 6.10 -3.29
C THR A 120 -5.64 5.27 -2.70
N ALA A 121 -6.00 4.22 -3.39
CA ALA A 121 -7.07 3.34 -2.96
C ALA A 121 -6.64 1.88 -3.06
N TYR A 122 -7.38 1.01 -2.39
CA TYR A 122 -7.14 -0.43 -2.32
C TYR A 122 -8.43 -1.13 -2.68
N THR A 123 -8.44 -1.80 -3.82
CA THR A 123 -9.58 -2.58 -4.31
C THR A 123 -9.38 -4.04 -3.94
N PHE A 124 -10.29 -4.59 -3.18
CA PHE A 124 -10.23 -5.97 -2.73
C PHE A 124 -11.06 -6.90 -3.63
N PRO A 125 -10.74 -8.20 -3.68
CA PRO A 125 -11.62 -9.20 -4.27
C PRO A 125 -13.03 -9.17 -3.64
N SER A 126 -14.06 -9.39 -4.44
CA SER A 126 -15.44 -9.48 -3.96
C SER A 126 -15.58 -10.57 -2.89
N GLY A 127 -16.37 -10.32 -1.86
CA GLY A 127 -16.54 -11.21 -0.71
C GLY A 127 -15.46 -11.05 0.37
N THR A 128 -14.62 -10.01 0.29
CA THR A 128 -13.70 -9.65 1.36
C THR A 128 -14.47 -9.02 2.52
N HIS A 129 -14.13 -9.42 3.75
CA HIS A 129 -14.60 -8.82 5.00
C HIS A 129 -13.55 -7.88 5.58
N VAL A 130 -13.98 -6.90 6.36
CA VAL A 130 -13.09 -5.96 7.05
C VAL A 130 -13.47 -5.75 8.50
N TRP A 131 -12.49 -5.81 9.39
CA TRP A 131 -12.59 -5.38 10.79
C TRP A 131 -11.89 -4.04 10.96
N TYR A 132 -12.60 -3.08 11.52
CA TYR A 132 -12.10 -1.72 11.69
C TYR A 132 -12.80 -1.00 12.84
N ALA A 133 -12.14 -0.01 13.41
CA ALA A 133 -12.81 0.97 14.27
C ALA A 133 -13.44 2.05 13.37
N SER A 134 -14.75 2.31 13.57
CA SER A 134 -15.49 3.27 12.75
C SER A 134 -15.46 4.67 13.35
N GLY A 135 -15.45 5.71 12.50
CA GLY A 135 -15.64 7.10 12.94
C GLY A 135 -17.11 7.44 13.24
N PRO A 136 -17.38 8.64 13.80
CA PRO A 136 -16.49 9.77 14.01
C PRO A 136 -15.60 9.62 15.26
N PHE A 137 -14.35 10.05 15.17
CA PHE A 137 -13.37 9.93 16.25
C PHE A 137 -13.36 11.14 17.20
N GLN A 138 -14.51 11.69 17.52
CA GLN A 138 -14.65 12.92 18.34
C GLN A 138 -14.13 12.80 19.77
N TYR A 139 -14.08 11.57 20.31
CA TYR A 139 -13.69 11.30 21.69
C TYR A 139 -12.50 10.34 21.81
N GLY A 140 -11.70 10.23 20.77
CA GLY A 140 -10.54 9.34 20.72
C GLY A 140 -10.73 8.15 19.77
N TRP A 141 -9.66 7.37 19.63
CA TRP A 141 -9.59 6.23 18.71
C TRP A 141 -10.21 4.93 19.28
N ILE A 142 -10.73 4.98 20.50
CA ILE A 142 -11.32 3.82 21.16
C ILE A 142 -12.79 3.72 20.74
N GLN A 143 -13.02 2.97 19.69
CA GLN A 143 -14.36 2.66 19.17
C GLN A 143 -14.57 1.14 19.13
N ALA A 144 -15.82 0.71 19.17
CA ALA A 144 -16.13 -0.70 18.96
C ALA A 144 -15.75 -1.10 17.53
N TYR A 145 -15.06 -2.22 17.39
CA TYR A 145 -14.75 -2.78 16.08
C TYR A 145 -16.02 -3.23 15.37
N GLN A 146 -16.09 -2.89 14.10
CA GLN A 146 -17.12 -3.35 13.19
C GLN A 146 -16.58 -4.54 12.38
N ASP A 147 -17.45 -5.48 12.05
CA ASP A 147 -17.22 -6.55 11.08
C ASP A 147 -18.21 -6.35 9.93
N ARG A 148 -17.71 -6.04 8.75
CA ARG A 148 -18.50 -5.73 7.56
C ARG A 148 -17.92 -6.38 6.31
N SER A 149 -18.79 -6.63 5.32
CA SER A 149 -18.33 -6.90 3.97
C SER A 149 -17.85 -5.61 3.31
N THR A 150 -16.77 -5.68 2.51
CA THR A 150 -16.19 -4.49 1.86
C THR A 150 -17.13 -3.83 0.84
N ASP A 151 -18.17 -4.51 0.36
CA ASP A 151 -19.20 -3.92 -0.51
C ASP A 151 -20.24 -3.09 0.25
N SER A 152 -20.32 -3.23 1.58
CA SER A 152 -21.30 -2.55 2.45
C SER A 152 -20.77 -1.33 3.20
N ILE A 153 -19.47 -1.00 3.05
CA ILE A 153 -18.82 0.08 3.82
C ILE A 153 -18.73 1.42 3.06
N LYS A 154 -19.50 1.59 1.99
CA LYS A 154 -19.53 2.85 1.26
C LYS A 154 -19.79 4.03 2.21
N ASP A 155 -19.00 5.09 2.05
CA ASP A 155 -19.05 6.33 2.83
C ASP A 155 -18.74 6.17 4.34
N GLU A 156 -18.34 4.96 4.78
CA GLU A 156 -17.88 4.77 6.14
C GLU A 156 -16.41 5.19 6.30
N LEU A 157 -16.08 5.61 7.50
CA LEU A 157 -14.75 6.04 7.90
C LEU A 157 -14.12 4.97 8.78
N LEU A 158 -12.98 4.44 8.33
CA LEU A 158 -12.27 3.35 8.97
C LEU A 158 -10.93 3.86 9.52
N ALA A 159 -10.66 3.61 10.80
CA ALA A 159 -9.35 3.89 11.38
C ALA A 159 -8.33 2.82 10.97
N PRO A 160 -7.12 3.18 10.51
CA PRO A 160 -6.01 2.27 10.45
C PRO A 160 -5.52 1.85 11.88
N PRO A 161 -5.02 0.62 12.04
CA PRO A 161 -4.99 -0.45 11.06
C PRO A 161 -6.37 -1.07 10.83
N ALA A 162 -6.76 -1.23 9.55
CA ALA A 162 -7.94 -2.00 9.17
C ALA A 162 -7.49 -3.40 8.70
N THR A 163 -8.17 -4.44 9.18
CA THR A 163 -7.83 -5.83 8.87
C THR A 163 -8.86 -6.43 7.95
N PHE A 164 -8.42 -7.04 6.86
CA PHE A 164 -9.24 -7.62 5.81
C PHE A 164 -9.06 -9.13 5.76
N LEU A 165 -10.17 -9.87 5.62
CA LEU A 165 -10.17 -11.30 5.33
C LEU A 165 -10.66 -11.51 3.90
N LEU A 166 -9.78 -12.00 3.04
CA LEU A 166 -10.07 -12.30 1.65
C LEU A 166 -10.84 -13.63 1.52
N PRO A 167 -11.57 -13.83 0.43
CA PRO A 167 -12.36 -15.06 0.21
C PRO A 167 -11.53 -16.35 0.23
N ASN A 168 -10.25 -16.27 -0.06
CA ASN A 168 -9.30 -17.40 -0.03
C ASN A 168 -8.72 -17.69 1.37
N GLY A 169 -9.18 -16.99 2.41
CA GLY A 169 -8.71 -17.13 3.79
C GLY A 169 -7.42 -16.35 4.12
N THR A 170 -6.90 -15.55 3.19
CA THR A 170 -5.75 -14.69 3.45
C THR A 170 -6.17 -13.48 4.27
N TYR A 171 -5.41 -13.16 5.31
CA TYR A 171 -5.56 -11.91 6.05
C TYR A 171 -4.61 -10.85 5.49
N ALA A 172 -5.09 -9.62 5.39
CA ALA A 172 -4.31 -8.44 5.03
C ALA A 172 -4.63 -7.29 6.00
N ALA A 173 -3.68 -6.40 6.23
CA ALA A 173 -3.92 -5.18 7.01
C ALA A 173 -3.37 -3.98 6.26
N ILE A 174 -4.09 -2.85 6.34
CA ILE A 174 -3.62 -1.56 5.85
C ILE A 174 -3.32 -0.69 7.06
N THR A 175 -2.12 -0.14 7.08
CA THR A 175 -1.67 0.79 8.12
C THR A 175 -0.68 1.80 7.55
N GLU A 176 -0.41 2.83 8.31
CA GLU A 176 0.67 3.78 8.06
C GLU A 176 1.90 3.39 8.86
N ALA A 177 3.06 3.69 8.30
CA ALA A 177 4.34 3.49 8.97
C ALA A 177 5.20 4.74 8.80
N ASN A 178 6.04 5.01 9.80
CA ASN A 178 7.04 6.08 9.76
C ASN A 178 6.44 7.48 9.53
N LEU A 179 5.39 7.79 10.28
CA LEU A 179 4.62 9.04 10.16
C LEU A 179 5.34 10.17 10.90
N PHE A 180 6.19 10.92 10.20
CA PHE A 180 6.89 12.09 10.73
C PHE A 180 6.41 13.37 10.05
N ASN A 181 6.02 14.37 10.85
CA ASN A 181 5.60 15.69 10.37
C ASN A 181 4.51 15.63 9.28
N PHE A 182 3.67 14.62 9.35
CA PHE A 182 2.58 14.39 8.42
C PHE A 182 1.31 14.04 9.20
N HIS A 183 0.16 14.33 8.62
CA HIS A 183 -1.14 14.02 9.23
C HIS A 183 -1.42 12.52 9.15
N GLY A 184 -1.95 11.95 10.25
CA GLY A 184 -2.48 10.59 10.20
C GLY A 184 -3.63 10.49 9.21
N ALA A 185 -3.63 9.43 8.42
CA ALA A 185 -4.69 9.17 7.47
C ALA A 185 -5.80 8.32 8.09
N VAL A 186 -6.94 8.35 7.43
CA VAL A 186 -8.05 7.42 7.61
C VAL A 186 -8.34 6.73 6.29
N LEU A 187 -9.13 5.66 6.34
CA LEU A 187 -9.64 5.00 5.16
C LEU A 187 -11.11 5.35 5.00
N PHE A 188 -11.51 5.68 3.79
CA PHE A 188 -12.91 5.89 3.41
C PHE A 188 -13.39 4.72 2.59
N GLY A 189 -14.48 4.09 3.01
CA GLY A 189 -15.16 3.08 2.22
C GLY A 189 -15.68 3.68 0.91
N LYS A 190 -15.50 2.97 -0.19
CA LYS A 190 -15.96 3.34 -1.53
C LYS A 190 -16.74 2.18 -2.15
N GLU A 191 -17.39 2.44 -3.26
CA GLU A 191 -18.02 1.41 -4.07
C GLU A 191 -16.99 0.38 -4.59
N ASN A 192 -17.49 -0.79 -5.01
CA ASN A 192 -16.69 -1.84 -5.64
C ASN A 192 -15.57 -2.42 -4.76
N ASN A 193 -15.89 -2.71 -3.50
CA ASN A 193 -14.94 -3.31 -2.53
C ASN A 193 -13.65 -2.51 -2.36
N ARG A 194 -13.75 -1.20 -2.38
CA ARG A 194 -12.62 -0.29 -2.34
C ARG A 194 -12.59 0.50 -1.04
N VAL A 195 -11.38 0.69 -0.50
CA VAL A 195 -11.10 1.70 0.51
C VAL A 195 -10.06 2.68 -0.03
N GLN A 196 -10.15 3.94 0.35
CA GLN A 196 -9.30 5.02 -0.14
C GLN A 196 -8.68 5.76 1.04
N PHE A 197 -7.39 6.05 0.97
CA PHE A 197 -6.75 6.96 1.91
C PHE A 197 -7.33 8.37 1.78
N GLY A 198 -7.44 9.03 2.94
CA GLY A 198 -7.79 10.43 3.03
C GLY A 198 -7.48 10.96 4.41
N TYR A 199 -7.70 12.25 4.57
CA TYR A 199 -7.40 12.95 5.81
C TYR A 199 -8.69 13.48 6.40
N VAL A 200 -8.85 13.38 7.74
CA VAL A 200 -9.98 13.97 8.42
C VAL A 200 -9.77 15.48 8.46
N GLU A 201 -10.60 16.22 7.77
CA GLU A 201 -10.61 17.67 7.84
C GLU A 201 -10.92 18.11 9.27
N ASN A 202 -10.01 18.85 9.88
CA ASN A 202 -10.31 19.58 11.08
C ASN A 202 -11.19 20.76 10.67
N LYS A 203 -12.46 20.75 11.06
CA LYS A 203 -13.47 21.76 10.68
C LYS A 203 -13.09 23.24 10.98
N GLY A 204 -11.92 23.50 11.53
CA GLY A 204 -11.36 24.82 11.77
C GLY A 204 -10.29 25.27 10.76
N HIS A 205 -9.89 24.43 9.79
CA HIS A 205 -8.82 24.73 8.83
C HIS A 205 -9.17 24.31 7.39
N VAL A 206 -10.39 24.55 6.99
CA VAL A 206 -11.00 24.06 5.73
C VAL A 206 -10.35 24.61 4.47
N GLU A 207 -9.57 25.66 4.53
CA GLU A 207 -9.09 26.36 3.32
C GLU A 207 -7.63 26.07 2.94
N THR A 208 -6.85 25.39 3.76
CA THR A 208 -5.41 25.38 3.57
C THR A 208 -4.81 24.01 3.21
N GLY A 209 -5.57 22.93 3.23
CA GLY A 209 -4.98 21.61 3.05
C GLY A 209 -3.94 21.26 4.14
N ILE A 210 -3.34 20.09 4.05
CA ILE A 210 -2.24 19.72 4.93
C ILE A 210 -0.97 20.36 4.39
N ILE A 211 -0.39 21.28 5.16
CA ILE A 211 0.90 21.86 4.82
C ILE A 211 1.98 20.85 5.23
N THR A 212 2.58 20.21 4.24
CA THR A 212 3.78 19.43 4.42
C THR A 212 4.95 20.21 3.87
N GLY A 213 6.06 20.13 4.48
CA GLY A 213 7.22 20.79 3.92
C GLY A 213 8.05 21.45 4.96
N LEU A 214 8.32 20.68 5.93
CA LEU A 214 9.63 20.88 6.55
C LEU A 214 10.64 20.42 5.52
N PRO A 215 11.62 21.28 5.16
CA PRO A 215 12.68 20.92 4.22
C PRO A 215 13.59 19.93 4.89
N ASP A 216 13.15 18.69 5.05
CA ASP A 216 14.00 17.71 5.69
C ASP A 216 14.00 16.37 4.99
N SER A 217 14.72 16.39 3.90
CA SER A 217 15.39 15.21 3.37
C SER A 217 16.24 14.48 4.43
N LYS A 218 16.51 15.05 5.59
CA LYS A 218 17.37 14.46 6.62
C LYS A 218 16.72 13.31 7.37
N PHE A 219 15.38 13.26 7.46
CA PHE A 219 14.68 12.19 8.16
C PHE A 219 14.44 10.92 7.32
N TRP A 220 14.80 10.94 6.05
CA TRP A 220 14.55 9.81 5.13
C TRP A 220 15.82 9.06 4.74
N HIS A 221 16.95 9.32 5.40
CA HIS A 221 18.25 8.73 5.07
C HIS A 221 18.80 7.75 6.12
N GLU A 222 17.99 7.32 7.07
CA GLU A 222 18.39 6.25 7.99
C GLU A 222 17.59 4.98 7.79
#